data_996ad669e0c5710af52372d131d59d0c
#
_entry.id   996ad669e0c5710af52372d131d59d0c
#
_cell.length_a   1.000
_cell.length_b   1.000
_cell.length_c   1.000
_cell.angle_alpha   90.00
_cell.angle_beta   90.00
_cell.angle_gamma   90.00
#
_symmetry.space_group_name_H-M   'P 1'
#
loop_
_entity.id
_entity.type
_entity.pdbx_description
1 polymer ?
#
loop_
_entity_poly.entity_id
_entity_poly.type
_entity_poly.pdbx_seq_one_letter_code
_entity_poly.pdbx_strand_id
1 'polypeptide(L)'
;LGLIEIDISGKEFEPLPSVFMNESYRLSLAEDVISLSTNSVWGALRGLATLAQLARHGQLFAGMTIEDRPRFPWRGLLLDVSRHFFPVQSLMSVIDGLAALKMNVLHLHLSDDQACRFPSAAFPKLASDEHYSIDELRGLVCYAADRGVRVIPELDMPGHVTSWLTAYPEWGSEATKPSLRFGVHQACLNPLNENVYDAISILLCELTEVFP
;
A
#
# COMPACT_ATOMS: atom_id res chain seq x y z
N LEU A 1 -14.15 17.76 26.50
CA LEU A 1 -14.37 16.46 25.82
C LEU A 1 -14.55 15.43 26.92
N GLY A 2 -15.72 14.74 26.93
CA GLY A 2 -16.04 13.68 27.87
C GLY A 2 -15.23 12.38 27.63
N LEU A 3 -15.63 11.31 28.27
CA LEU A 3 -15.08 9.97 28.13
C LEU A 3 -15.31 9.45 26.69
N ILE A 4 -14.31 8.81 26.10
CA ILE A 4 -14.45 8.06 24.84
C ILE A 4 -14.47 6.58 25.18
N GLU A 5 -15.58 5.92 24.88
CA GLU A 5 -15.76 4.48 25.03
C GLU A 5 -15.72 3.82 23.67
N ILE A 6 -14.87 2.79 23.52
CA ILE A 6 -14.76 2.01 22.27
C ILE A 6 -15.12 0.56 22.58
N ASP A 7 -16.19 0.08 21.95
CA ASP A 7 -16.64 -1.31 22.02
C ASP A 7 -16.37 -2.02 20.67
N ILE A 8 -15.56 -3.06 20.71
CA ILE A 8 -15.24 -3.89 19.55
C ILE A 8 -15.79 -5.30 19.83
N SER A 9 -16.97 -5.60 19.28
CA SER A 9 -17.68 -6.87 19.53
C SER A 9 -17.17 -8.05 18.67
N GLY A 10 -16.38 -7.80 17.63
CA GLY A 10 -15.81 -8.84 16.78
C GLY A 10 -14.76 -9.68 17.49
N LYS A 11 -14.81 -10.99 17.28
CA LYS A 11 -13.90 -11.96 17.92
C LYS A 11 -12.65 -12.27 17.09
N GLU A 12 -12.65 -11.93 15.80
CA GLU A 12 -11.56 -12.22 14.89
C GLU A 12 -10.65 -10.99 14.77
N PHE A 13 -9.38 -11.21 15.07
CA PHE A 13 -8.33 -10.22 14.86
C PHE A 13 -7.61 -10.57 13.57
N GLU A 14 -7.82 -9.77 12.53
CA GLU A 14 -7.02 -9.81 11.30
C GLU A 14 -5.80 -8.90 11.49
N PRO A 15 -4.58 -9.46 11.48
CA PRO A 15 -3.37 -8.66 11.75
C PRO A 15 -3.03 -7.68 10.61
N LEU A 16 -3.55 -7.93 9.42
CA LEU A 16 -3.31 -7.10 8.24
C LEU A 16 -4.63 -6.64 7.61
N PRO A 17 -4.71 -5.39 7.13
CA PRO A 17 -5.89 -4.90 6.44
C PRO A 17 -6.08 -5.63 5.11
N SER A 18 -7.33 -5.95 4.80
CA SER A 18 -7.72 -6.56 3.53
C SER A 18 -8.84 -5.76 2.86
N VAL A 19 -9.13 -6.05 1.60
CA VAL A 19 -10.28 -5.44 0.90
C VAL A 19 -11.63 -6.00 1.40
N PHE A 20 -11.60 -7.08 2.19
CA PHE A 20 -12.78 -7.71 2.78
C PHE A 20 -12.97 -7.35 4.26
N MET A 21 -12.07 -6.56 4.84
CA MET A 21 -12.15 -6.14 6.23
C MET A 21 -13.45 -5.37 6.51
N ASN A 22 -14.02 -5.59 7.69
CA ASN A 22 -15.21 -4.85 8.10
C ASN A 22 -14.80 -3.48 8.63
N GLU A 23 -15.18 -2.41 7.93
CA GLU A 23 -14.88 -1.02 8.29
C GLU A 23 -16.13 -0.26 8.81
N SER A 24 -17.25 -0.98 9.07
CA SER A 24 -18.47 -0.36 9.58
C SER A 24 -18.34 0.03 11.05
N TYR A 25 -18.96 1.14 11.43
CA TYR A 25 -19.01 1.61 12.81
C TYR A 25 -20.27 2.41 13.08
N ARG A 26 -20.58 2.54 14.37
CA ARG A 26 -21.56 3.47 14.90
C ARG A 26 -20.88 4.38 15.92
N LEU A 27 -20.98 5.68 15.71
CA LEU A 27 -20.47 6.73 16.59
C LEU A 27 -21.65 7.50 17.17
N SER A 28 -21.75 7.58 18.49
CA SER A 28 -22.79 8.32 19.19
C SER A 28 -22.17 9.33 20.15
N LEU A 29 -22.63 10.58 20.10
CA LEU A 29 -22.14 11.68 20.91
C LEU A 29 -23.25 12.08 21.91
N ALA A 30 -23.08 11.77 23.19
CA ALA A 30 -23.88 12.28 24.28
C ALA A 30 -23.18 13.48 24.93
N GLU A 31 -23.80 14.08 25.94
CA GLU A 31 -23.22 15.27 26.60
C GLU A 31 -21.87 15.00 27.23
N ASP A 32 -21.70 13.84 27.89
CA ASP A 32 -20.50 13.51 28.65
C ASP A 32 -19.72 12.33 28.07
N VAL A 33 -20.28 11.56 27.12
CA VAL A 33 -19.69 10.32 26.60
C VAL A 33 -19.80 10.29 25.09
N ILE A 34 -18.69 9.92 24.46
CA ILE A 34 -18.60 9.57 23.04
C ILE A 34 -18.47 8.05 22.96
N SER A 35 -19.44 7.36 22.37
CA SER A 35 -19.46 5.91 22.23
C SER A 35 -19.21 5.52 20.78
N LEU A 36 -18.20 4.67 20.56
CA LEU A 36 -17.87 4.10 19.27
C LEU A 36 -18.03 2.59 19.33
N SER A 37 -18.99 2.03 18.61
CA SER A 37 -19.22 0.58 18.52
C SER A 37 -18.97 0.06 17.11
N THR A 38 -18.32 -1.10 17.02
CA THR A 38 -17.93 -1.73 15.76
C THR A 38 -17.66 -3.22 15.94
N ASN A 39 -17.54 -3.94 14.83
CA ASN A 39 -17.19 -5.37 14.81
C ASN A 39 -15.70 -5.64 14.56
N SER A 40 -14.88 -4.60 14.33
CA SER A 40 -13.46 -4.79 14.01
C SER A 40 -12.60 -3.60 14.42
N VAL A 41 -11.30 -3.81 14.54
CA VAL A 41 -10.32 -2.72 14.75
C VAL A 41 -10.34 -1.72 13.57
N TRP A 42 -10.64 -2.20 12.37
CA TRP A 42 -10.70 -1.36 11.17
C TRP A 42 -11.86 -0.38 11.23
N GLY A 43 -13.04 -0.84 11.66
CA GLY A 43 -14.18 0.03 11.92
C GLY A 43 -13.89 1.06 13.04
N ALA A 44 -13.16 0.66 14.08
CA ALA A 44 -12.73 1.59 15.13
C ALA A 44 -11.84 2.70 14.57
N LEU A 45 -10.85 2.36 13.75
CA LEU A 45 -9.97 3.34 13.08
C LEU A 45 -10.77 4.32 12.20
N ARG A 46 -11.77 3.84 11.44
CA ARG A 46 -12.62 4.70 10.60
C ARG A 46 -13.53 5.60 11.43
N GLY A 47 -14.08 5.09 12.53
CA GLY A 47 -14.87 5.88 13.48
C GLY A 47 -14.03 6.97 14.16
N LEU A 48 -12.81 6.65 14.58
CA LEU A 48 -11.88 7.63 15.16
C LEU A 48 -11.47 8.69 14.15
N ALA A 49 -11.26 8.31 12.87
CA ALA A 49 -10.99 9.28 11.80
C ALA A 49 -12.16 10.25 11.61
N THR A 50 -13.41 9.76 11.67
CA THR A 50 -14.61 10.63 11.63
C THR A 50 -14.66 11.55 12.82
N LEU A 51 -14.43 11.04 14.02
CA LEU A 51 -14.43 11.85 15.25
C LEU A 51 -13.38 12.97 15.16
N ALA A 52 -12.17 12.65 14.68
CA ALA A 52 -11.11 13.63 14.48
C ALA A 52 -11.47 14.71 13.45
N GLN A 53 -12.16 14.33 12.35
CA GLN A 53 -12.64 15.27 11.34
C GLN A 53 -13.69 16.21 11.93
N LEU A 54 -14.68 15.69 12.65
CA LEU A 54 -15.72 16.49 13.32
C LEU A 54 -15.12 17.45 14.34
N ALA A 55 -14.17 16.97 15.15
CA ALA A 55 -13.49 17.80 16.15
C ALA A 55 -12.71 18.97 15.50
N ARG A 56 -11.99 18.72 14.42
CA ARG A 56 -11.25 19.76 13.69
C ARG A 56 -12.14 20.85 13.12
N HIS A 57 -13.36 20.51 12.74
CA HIS A 57 -14.33 21.44 12.18
C HIS A 57 -15.31 22.03 13.19
N GLY A 58 -15.13 21.73 14.49
CA GLY A 58 -16.04 22.21 15.54
C GLY A 58 -17.46 21.67 15.43
N GLN A 59 -17.63 20.49 14.83
CA GLN A 59 -18.94 19.87 14.53
C GLN A 59 -19.29 18.73 15.49
N LEU A 60 -18.83 18.82 16.74
CA LEU A 60 -19.20 17.86 17.78
C LEU A 60 -20.44 18.36 18.49
N PHE A 61 -21.59 17.76 18.23
CA PHE A 61 -22.88 18.13 18.86
C PHE A 61 -23.44 16.96 19.70
N ALA A 62 -23.90 17.24 20.92
CA ALA A 62 -24.59 16.24 21.73
C ALA A 62 -25.88 15.77 21.03
N GLY A 63 -26.19 14.48 21.16
CA GLY A 63 -27.33 13.84 20.49
C GLY A 63 -27.10 13.40 19.05
N MET A 64 -25.87 13.59 18.50
CA MET A 64 -25.52 13.11 17.17
C MET A 64 -25.24 11.60 17.17
N THR A 65 -25.75 10.90 16.19
CA THR A 65 -25.41 9.50 15.90
C THR A 65 -25.04 9.36 14.44
N ILE A 66 -23.93 8.70 14.17
CA ILE A 66 -23.42 8.42 12.83
C ILE A 66 -23.26 6.90 12.69
N GLU A 67 -23.92 6.32 11.71
CA GLU A 67 -23.71 4.94 11.25
C GLU A 67 -23.11 5.02 9.86
N ASP A 68 -21.91 4.44 9.69
CA ASP A 68 -21.17 4.57 8.44
C ASP A 68 -20.48 3.27 8.08
N ARG A 69 -20.32 3.08 6.77
CA ARG A 69 -19.57 1.99 6.16
C ARG A 69 -19.06 2.43 4.79
N PRO A 70 -17.93 1.92 4.33
CA PRO A 70 -17.46 2.26 3.00
C PRO A 70 -18.42 1.76 1.92
N ARG A 71 -18.69 2.59 0.93
CA ARG A 71 -19.44 2.22 -0.27
C ARG A 71 -18.61 1.34 -1.21
N PHE A 72 -17.30 1.58 -1.26
CA PHE A 72 -16.33 0.84 -2.07
C PHE A 72 -15.31 0.15 -1.16
N PRO A 73 -15.09 -1.16 -1.31
CA PRO A 73 -14.11 -1.90 -0.51
C PRO A 73 -12.66 -1.55 -0.88
N TRP A 74 -12.40 -1.08 -2.10
CA TRP A 74 -11.09 -0.63 -2.56
C TRP A 74 -11.10 0.89 -2.74
N ARG A 75 -10.29 1.59 -1.95
CA ARG A 75 -10.14 3.04 -1.98
C ARG A 75 -8.65 3.34 -1.91
N GLY A 76 -7.99 3.35 -3.06
CA GLY A 76 -6.54 3.38 -3.18
C GLY A 76 -5.99 4.58 -3.92
N LEU A 77 -4.70 4.76 -3.75
CA LEU A 77 -3.84 5.62 -4.53
C LEU A 77 -2.69 4.79 -5.08
N LEU A 78 -2.41 4.91 -6.37
CA LEU A 78 -1.18 4.40 -6.96
C LEU A 78 -0.10 5.47 -6.84
N LEU A 79 1.07 5.07 -6.36
CA LEU A 79 2.26 5.91 -6.31
C LEU A 79 3.39 5.25 -7.11
N ASP A 80 3.85 5.95 -8.13
CA ASP A 80 4.96 5.54 -8.97
C ASP A 80 6.28 6.01 -8.36
N VAL A 81 7.02 5.05 -7.79
CA VAL A 81 8.34 5.30 -7.22
C VAL A 81 9.47 4.90 -8.16
N SER A 82 9.12 4.27 -9.29
CA SER A 82 10.10 3.85 -10.30
C SER A 82 10.60 5.05 -11.11
N ARG A 83 9.67 5.87 -11.67
CA ARG A 83 10.02 7.04 -12.46
C ARG A 83 10.64 8.15 -11.61
N HIS A 84 10.25 8.22 -10.34
CA HIS A 84 10.83 9.15 -9.37
C HIS A 84 10.92 8.47 -8.01
N PHE A 85 12.13 8.41 -7.44
CA PHE A 85 12.33 7.84 -6.10
C PHE A 85 11.80 8.76 -5.02
N PHE A 86 11.02 8.20 -4.09
CA PHE A 86 10.57 8.88 -2.88
C PHE A 86 11.14 8.17 -1.65
N PRO A 87 11.80 8.88 -0.72
CA PRO A 87 12.23 8.28 0.54
C PRO A 87 11.06 7.67 1.33
N VAL A 88 11.33 6.65 2.13
CA VAL A 88 10.29 5.93 2.89
C VAL A 88 9.45 6.86 3.77
N GLN A 89 10.01 7.95 4.30
CA GLN A 89 9.30 8.96 5.08
C GLN A 89 8.20 9.66 4.27
N SER A 90 8.44 9.87 2.98
CA SER A 90 7.42 10.44 2.08
C SER A 90 6.27 9.45 1.86
N LEU A 91 6.58 8.14 1.72
CA LEU A 91 5.58 7.09 1.64
C LEU A 91 4.74 7.00 2.92
N MET A 92 5.37 7.10 4.10
CA MET A 92 4.68 7.16 5.39
C MET A 92 3.73 8.36 5.46
N SER A 93 4.15 9.53 4.98
CA SER A 93 3.29 10.73 4.93
C SER A 93 2.08 10.54 4.00
N VAL A 94 2.26 9.84 2.88
CA VAL A 94 1.16 9.47 1.97
C VAL A 94 0.19 8.52 2.68
N ILE A 95 0.69 7.52 3.40
CA ILE A 95 -0.13 6.58 4.18
C ILE A 95 -0.93 7.31 5.26
N ASP A 96 -0.35 8.28 5.96
CA ASP A 96 -1.07 9.12 6.94
C ASP A 96 -2.21 9.89 6.27
N GLY A 97 -1.97 10.44 5.09
CA GLY A 97 -2.99 11.11 4.29
C GLY A 97 -4.13 10.17 3.87
N LEU A 98 -3.78 8.96 3.39
CA LEU A 98 -4.75 7.92 3.04
C LEU A 98 -5.63 7.55 4.25
N ALA A 99 -5.01 7.29 5.39
CA ALA A 99 -5.72 6.95 6.63
C ALA A 99 -6.67 8.06 7.09
N ALA A 100 -6.22 9.32 7.05
CA ALA A 100 -7.03 10.48 7.42
C ALA A 100 -8.26 10.66 6.52
N LEU A 101 -8.16 10.24 5.24
CA LEU A 101 -9.25 10.24 4.27
C LEU A 101 -10.03 8.91 4.23
N LYS A 102 -9.75 7.98 5.14
CA LYS A 102 -10.35 6.63 5.20
C LYS A 102 -10.10 5.81 3.93
N MET A 103 -9.05 6.10 3.18
CA MET A 103 -8.57 5.23 2.11
C MET A 103 -7.82 4.03 2.71
N ASN A 104 -7.80 2.90 2.00
CA ASN A 104 -7.32 1.64 2.56
C ASN A 104 -6.29 0.90 1.72
N VAL A 105 -5.85 1.49 0.61
CA VAL A 105 -4.84 0.87 -0.28
C VAL A 105 -3.82 1.91 -0.73
N LEU A 106 -2.54 1.57 -0.57
CA LEU A 106 -1.43 2.16 -1.29
C LEU A 106 -0.95 1.15 -2.34
N HIS A 107 -1.19 1.44 -3.62
CA HIS A 107 -0.65 0.67 -4.72
C HIS A 107 0.74 1.23 -5.05
N LEU A 108 1.79 0.45 -4.78
CA LEU A 108 3.17 0.88 -4.88
C LEU A 108 3.81 0.30 -6.14
N HIS A 109 3.99 1.14 -7.16
CA HIS A 109 4.59 0.77 -8.43
C HIS A 109 6.12 0.80 -8.32
N LEU A 110 6.70 -0.39 -8.07
CA LEU A 110 8.10 -0.56 -7.65
C LEU A 110 9.07 -0.68 -8.81
N SER A 111 8.62 -1.06 -10.01
CA SER A 111 9.49 -1.22 -11.16
C SER A 111 8.86 -0.76 -12.46
N ASP A 112 9.71 -0.19 -13.32
CA ASP A 112 9.36 0.22 -14.68
C ASP A 112 10.65 0.35 -15.52
N ASP A 113 10.54 0.90 -16.71
CA ASP A 113 11.67 1.09 -17.63
C ASP A 113 12.85 1.86 -17.02
N GLN A 114 12.56 2.82 -16.12
CA GLN A 114 13.58 3.72 -15.56
C GLN A 114 14.32 3.13 -14.37
N ALA A 115 13.65 2.32 -13.56
CA ALA A 115 14.25 1.75 -12.36
C ALA A 115 13.45 0.57 -11.79
N CYS A 116 14.14 -0.27 -11.01
CA CYS A 116 13.54 -1.22 -10.08
C CYS A 116 13.91 -0.82 -8.65
N ARG A 117 12.90 -0.58 -7.81
CA ARG A 117 13.08 -0.14 -6.41
C ARG A 117 12.99 -1.29 -5.41
N PHE A 118 12.62 -2.49 -5.88
CA PHE A 118 12.57 -3.69 -5.07
C PHE A 118 13.92 -4.42 -5.13
N PRO A 119 14.59 -4.68 -3.99
CA PRO A 119 15.81 -5.45 -3.95
C PRO A 119 15.49 -6.95 -3.96
N SER A 120 16.11 -7.69 -4.87
CA SER A 120 16.03 -9.14 -4.91
C SER A 120 17.33 -9.75 -4.41
N ALA A 121 17.24 -10.72 -3.52
CA ALA A 121 18.41 -11.47 -3.07
C ALA A 121 18.93 -12.41 -4.16
N ALA A 122 18.02 -13.01 -4.93
CA ALA A 122 18.36 -13.89 -6.05
C ALA A 122 18.92 -13.10 -7.25
N PHE A 123 18.41 -11.89 -7.47
CA PHE A 123 18.77 -11.05 -8.63
C PHE A 123 19.23 -9.64 -8.20
N PRO A 124 20.37 -9.53 -7.50
CA PRO A 124 20.80 -8.27 -6.88
C PRO A 124 21.05 -7.12 -7.87
N LYS A 125 21.33 -7.43 -9.15
CA LYS A 125 21.53 -6.39 -10.17
C LYS A 125 20.25 -5.71 -10.61
N LEU A 126 19.06 -6.21 -10.25
CA LEU A 126 17.79 -5.56 -10.57
C LEU A 126 17.63 -4.24 -9.83
N ALA A 127 18.08 -4.17 -8.58
CA ALA A 127 17.96 -2.98 -7.76
C ALA A 127 18.74 -1.82 -8.38
N SER A 128 18.06 -0.72 -8.64
CA SER A 128 18.67 0.55 -9.08
C SER A 128 19.48 1.18 -7.95
N ASP A 129 20.32 2.17 -8.25
CA ASP A 129 21.15 2.87 -7.24
C ASP A 129 20.29 3.38 -6.06
N GLU A 130 19.18 4.03 -6.35
CA GLU A 130 18.16 4.37 -5.36
C GLU A 130 17.11 3.26 -5.32
N HIS A 131 17.04 2.53 -4.21
CA HIS A 131 16.05 1.47 -3.97
C HIS A 131 15.74 1.38 -2.47
N TYR A 132 14.67 0.69 -2.12
CA TYR A 132 14.34 0.41 -0.72
C TYR A 132 15.08 -0.83 -0.24
N SER A 133 15.46 -0.87 1.02
CA SER A 133 15.86 -2.12 1.67
C SER A 133 14.62 -2.96 2.01
N ILE A 134 14.82 -4.26 2.20
CA ILE A 134 13.74 -5.18 2.64
C ILE A 134 13.17 -4.72 4.00
N ASP A 135 14.02 -4.24 4.90
CA ASP A 135 13.59 -3.78 6.22
C ASP A 135 12.76 -2.50 6.14
N GLU A 136 13.10 -1.56 5.24
CA GLU A 136 12.27 -0.38 4.97
C GLU A 136 10.90 -0.76 4.42
N LEU A 137 10.83 -1.71 3.48
CA LEU A 137 9.57 -2.17 2.92
C LEU A 137 8.71 -2.89 3.96
N ARG A 138 9.29 -3.78 4.76
CA ARG A 138 8.58 -4.43 5.89
C ARG A 138 8.10 -3.40 6.91
N GLY A 139 8.94 -2.45 7.28
CA GLY A 139 8.57 -1.34 8.16
C GLY A 139 7.41 -0.52 7.59
N LEU A 140 7.40 -0.26 6.28
CA LEU A 140 6.31 0.43 5.59
C LEU A 140 5.00 -0.36 5.63
N VAL A 141 5.05 -1.68 5.41
CA VAL A 141 3.88 -2.58 5.49
C VAL A 141 3.28 -2.55 6.90
N CYS A 142 4.12 -2.69 7.94
CA CYS A 142 3.66 -2.60 9.33
C CYS A 142 3.06 -1.22 9.64
N TYR A 143 3.73 -0.14 9.23
CA TYR A 143 3.26 1.24 9.42
C TYR A 143 1.89 1.48 8.78
N ALA A 144 1.70 0.95 7.57
CA ALA A 144 0.44 1.03 6.84
C ALA A 144 -0.66 0.19 7.52
N ALA A 145 -0.33 -1.02 7.96
CA ALA A 145 -1.26 -1.91 8.64
C ALA A 145 -1.82 -1.28 9.92
N ASP A 146 -0.98 -0.64 10.75
CA ASP A 146 -1.41 0.09 11.95
C ASP A 146 -2.43 1.20 11.66
N ARG A 147 -2.55 1.63 10.40
CA ARG A 147 -3.46 2.67 9.92
C ARG A 147 -4.61 2.15 9.09
N GLY A 148 -4.73 0.82 8.98
CA GLY A 148 -5.75 0.17 8.16
C GLY A 148 -5.56 0.43 6.67
N VAL A 149 -4.31 0.57 6.22
CA VAL A 149 -3.93 0.72 4.81
C VAL A 149 -3.12 -0.49 4.39
N ARG A 150 -3.54 -1.17 3.33
CA ARG A 150 -2.80 -2.26 2.70
C ARG A 150 -1.84 -1.71 1.65
N VAL A 151 -0.59 -2.15 1.67
CA VAL A 151 0.37 -1.89 0.60
C VAL A 151 0.30 -3.02 -0.43
N ILE A 152 -0.01 -2.67 -1.68
CA ILE A 152 -0.04 -3.59 -2.81
C ILE A 152 1.17 -3.31 -3.69
N PRO A 153 2.15 -4.19 -3.74
CA PRO A 153 3.32 -4.01 -4.58
C PRO A 153 3.00 -4.32 -6.04
N GLU A 154 3.65 -3.62 -6.94
CA GLU A 154 3.60 -3.91 -8.37
C GLU A 154 5.02 -3.99 -8.94
N LEU A 155 5.31 -5.11 -9.63
CA LEU A 155 6.45 -5.29 -10.51
C LEU A 155 5.89 -5.42 -11.93
N ASP A 156 6.07 -4.38 -12.75
CA ASP A 156 5.48 -4.33 -14.08
C ASP A 156 6.20 -5.23 -15.07
N MET A 157 5.43 -6.03 -15.80
CA MET A 157 5.94 -6.99 -16.79
C MET A 157 4.78 -7.44 -17.72
N PRO A 158 5.04 -7.99 -18.92
CA PRO A 158 6.35 -8.28 -19.54
C PRO A 158 6.99 -7.09 -20.25
N GLY A 159 6.28 -6.00 -20.46
CA GLY A 159 6.78 -4.69 -20.88
C GLY A 159 7.23 -3.88 -19.67
N HIS A 160 7.65 -2.63 -19.87
CA HIS A 160 8.14 -1.74 -18.81
C HIS A 160 9.33 -2.33 -18.00
N VAL A 161 10.18 -3.07 -18.69
CA VAL A 161 11.27 -3.85 -18.09
C VAL A 161 12.67 -3.44 -18.60
N THR A 162 12.81 -2.24 -19.16
CA THR A 162 14.10 -1.75 -19.65
C THR A 162 15.18 -1.80 -18.57
N SER A 163 14.84 -1.45 -17.32
CA SER A 163 15.77 -1.55 -16.18
C SER A 163 16.19 -2.99 -15.92
N TRP A 164 15.27 -3.94 -16.00
CA TRP A 164 15.54 -5.37 -15.81
C TRP A 164 16.44 -5.92 -16.93
N LEU A 165 16.12 -5.61 -18.18
CA LEU A 165 16.88 -6.09 -19.35
C LEU A 165 18.25 -5.42 -19.50
N THR A 166 18.45 -4.29 -18.87
CA THR A 166 19.79 -3.70 -18.73
C THR A 166 20.64 -4.51 -17.74
N ALA A 167 20.03 -5.01 -16.66
CA ALA A 167 20.70 -5.80 -15.63
C ALA A 167 20.92 -7.28 -16.05
N TYR A 168 19.90 -7.85 -16.72
CA TYR A 168 19.85 -9.25 -17.17
C TYR A 168 19.41 -9.31 -18.63
N PRO A 169 20.31 -8.99 -19.60
CA PRO A 169 19.97 -8.93 -21.03
C PRO A 169 19.46 -10.26 -21.61
N GLU A 170 19.87 -11.37 -21.00
CA GLU A 170 19.44 -12.72 -21.40
C GLU A 170 17.95 -13.00 -21.20
N TRP A 171 17.25 -12.15 -20.43
CA TRP A 171 15.79 -12.26 -20.24
C TRP A 171 14.98 -11.61 -21.36
N GLY A 172 15.62 -10.80 -22.19
CA GLY A 172 14.99 -10.09 -23.30
C GLY A 172 15.08 -10.83 -24.63
N SER A 173 14.24 -10.39 -25.59
CA SER A 173 14.32 -10.84 -26.97
C SER A 173 15.35 -10.05 -27.79
N GLU A 174 15.65 -8.81 -27.35
CA GLU A 174 16.55 -7.88 -28.03
C GLU A 174 17.42 -7.13 -27.03
N ALA A 175 18.54 -6.61 -27.52
CA ALA A 175 19.44 -5.80 -26.71
C ALA A 175 18.77 -4.46 -26.31
N THR A 176 18.79 -4.16 -25.03
CA THR A 176 18.15 -2.99 -24.45
C THR A 176 19.20 -2.02 -23.91
N LYS A 177 18.91 -0.71 -23.99
CA LYS A 177 19.76 0.35 -23.41
C LYS A 177 19.01 1.04 -22.28
N PRO A 178 19.72 1.44 -21.19
CA PRO A 178 19.12 2.21 -20.13
C PRO A 178 18.40 3.45 -20.63
N SER A 179 17.25 3.76 -20.05
CA SER A 179 16.50 4.96 -20.40
C SER A 179 15.87 5.59 -19.15
N LEU A 180 16.05 6.90 -19.00
CA LEU A 180 15.36 7.71 -17.98
C LEU A 180 14.20 8.52 -18.58
N ARG A 181 13.88 8.31 -19.85
CA ARG A 181 12.81 9.03 -20.53
C ARG A 181 11.47 8.36 -20.26
N PHE A 182 10.45 9.18 -20.07
CA PHE A 182 9.07 8.73 -20.14
C PHE A 182 8.71 8.35 -21.58
N GLY A 183 7.82 7.38 -21.74
CA GLY A 183 7.34 6.97 -23.04
C GLY A 183 7.15 5.46 -23.12
N VAL A 184 6.85 5.00 -24.33
CA VAL A 184 6.74 3.58 -24.65
C VAL A 184 8.09 3.08 -25.14
N HIS A 185 8.65 2.10 -24.42
CA HIS A 185 9.89 1.43 -24.79
C HIS A 185 9.57 0.05 -25.37
N GLN A 186 10.41 -0.43 -26.28
CA GLN A 186 10.22 -1.75 -26.94
C GLN A 186 10.78 -2.92 -26.09
N ALA A 187 11.33 -2.63 -24.90
CA ALA A 187 11.83 -3.65 -23.99
C ALA A 187 10.73 -4.59 -23.54
N CYS A 188 10.91 -5.88 -23.74
CA CYS A 188 9.95 -6.91 -23.35
C CYS A 188 10.71 -8.19 -22.95
N LEU A 189 10.22 -8.83 -21.88
CA LEU A 189 10.70 -10.17 -21.50
C LEU A 189 10.41 -11.16 -22.63
N ASN A 190 11.34 -12.08 -22.86
CA ASN A 190 11.20 -13.09 -23.90
C ASN A 190 10.28 -14.23 -23.43
N PRO A 191 9.05 -14.35 -23.98
CA PRO A 191 8.10 -15.36 -23.53
C PRO A 191 8.47 -16.80 -23.97
N LEU A 192 9.51 -16.96 -24.81
CA LEU A 192 10.02 -18.27 -25.24
C LEU A 192 11.20 -18.74 -24.40
N ASN A 193 11.63 -17.95 -23.42
CA ASN A 193 12.74 -18.29 -22.53
C ASN A 193 12.21 -18.77 -21.18
N GLU A 194 12.28 -20.08 -20.94
CA GLU A 194 11.80 -20.69 -19.69
C GLU A 194 12.49 -20.13 -18.43
N ASN A 195 13.76 -19.73 -18.52
CA ASN A 195 14.47 -19.13 -17.39
C ASN A 195 13.84 -17.82 -16.91
N VAL A 196 13.07 -17.12 -17.76
CA VAL A 196 12.32 -15.90 -17.38
C VAL A 196 11.19 -16.25 -16.42
N TYR A 197 10.48 -17.36 -16.65
CA TYR A 197 9.40 -17.80 -15.76
C TYR A 197 9.94 -18.26 -14.41
N ASP A 198 11.09 -18.93 -14.39
CA ASP A 198 11.78 -19.30 -13.15
C ASP A 198 12.18 -18.04 -12.36
N ALA A 199 12.74 -17.04 -13.04
CA ALA A 199 13.13 -15.78 -12.43
C ALA A 199 11.92 -15.02 -11.87
N ILE A 200 10.83 -14.94 -12.63
CA ILE A 200 9.56 -14.31 -12.16
C ILE A 200 9.02 -15.06 -10.93
N SER A 201 9.03 -16.39 -10.94
CA SER A 201 8.56 -17.19 -9.81
C SER A 201 9.36 -16.89 -8.54
N ILE A 202 10.69 -16.80 -8.64
CA ILE A 202 11.57 -16.45 -7.52
C ILE A 202 11.25 -15.02 -7.03
N LEU A 203 11.15 -14.04 -7.93
CA LEU A 203 10.83 -12.65 -7.58
C LEU A 203 9.48 -12.52 -6.88
N LEU A 204 8.46 -13.25 -7.35
CA LEU A 204 7.15 -13.25 -6.70
C LEU A 204 7.18 -13.90 -5.31
N CYS A 205 7.98 -14.96 -5.12
CA CYS A 205 8.20 -15.54 -3.79
C CYS A 205 8.85 -14.52 -2.84
N GLU A 206 9.93 -13.85 -3.26
CA GLU A 206 10.58 -12.81 -2.46
C GLU A 206 9.63 -11.64 -2.15
N LEU A 207 8.80 -11.24 -3.13
CA LEU A 207 7.83 -10.16 -2.97
C LEU A 207 6.78 -10.51 -1.90
N THR A 208 6.25 -11.74 -1.92
CA THR A 208 5.22 -12.20 -0.97
C THR A 208 5.74 -12.37 0.46
N GLU A 209 7.06 -12.54 0.65
CA GLU A 209 7.68 -12.53 1.99
C GLU A 209 7.71 -11.13 2.63
N VAL A 210 7.61 -10.09 1.82
CA VAL A 210 7.63 -8.69 2.26
C VAL A 210 6.21 -8.12 2.34
N PHE A 211 5.34 -8.49 1.40
CA PHE A 211 3.97 -8.00 1.27
C PHE A 211 2.98 -9.16 1.39
N PRO A 212 2.67 -9.62 2.60
CA PRO A 212 1.80 -10.76 2.88
C PRO A 212 0.32 -10.50 2.60
#